data_415110893df84fd726b03ca3e4ae636d
#
_entry.id   415110893df84fd726b03ca3e4ae636d
#
_cell.length_a   1.000
_cell.length_b   1.000
_cell.length_c   1.000
_cell.angle_alpha   90.00
_cell.angle_beta   90.00
_cell.angle_gamma   90.00
#
_symmetry.space_group_name_H-M   'P 1'
#
loop_
_entity.id
_entity.type
_entity.pdbx_description
1 polymer ?
#
loop_
_entity_poly.entity_id
_entity_poly.type
_entity_poly.pdbx_seq_one_letter_code
_entity_poly.pdbx_strand_id
1 'polypeptide(L)'
;MKICFWGKIADALAGRTGGGGELQIATIAKALSGLGHEIVVVDLDVKDEYVTDEGIKVYPVKDYNKGIRILRTWTHRFPGLYSTFKKINADIYYCRIRDSRHIIMYLAARKVKAKFILALASDLDILGIRDRWRHFYSTSIKDLWGIFNGITSELDYPFLLKNADLVMVQHEGQKEILKKKGIDSVVFHNFISTDKIGSLERNPDTDFVYVGSLDKRKGFAEFFDLVDKTPQHTYKVIGRIRDKTANVLFEKLKSYPNVKLMGQLSHEATLREICNSRALVSTSPMEGFPNVFIEAWACGIPVLSLHVDPGNAIAKEGLGVAAGGSMNRLIEAMDNLENSKSFAFKSKRYIQMTHELNPARIAELNTIITGVKNKQ
;
A
#
# COMPACT_ATOMS: atom_id res chain seq x y z
N MET A 1 13.42 19.28 -11.31
CA MET A 1 14.38 18.24 -10.89
C MET A 1 13.98 16.93 -11.53
N LYS A 2 14.96 16.03 -11.71
CA LYS A 2 14.70 14.68 -12.20
C LYS A 2 14.54 13.71 -11.03
N ILE A 3 13.39 13.02 -10.95
CA ILE A 3 13.06 12.10 -9.86
C ILE A 3 12.82 10.71 -10.45
N CYS A 4 13.56 9.72 -9.95
CA CYS A 4 13.44 8.33 -10.37
C CYS A 4 12.66 7.51 -9.35
N PHE A 5 11.58 6.89 -9.78
CA PHE A 5 10.78 5.96 -8.99
C PHE A 5 11.07 4.51 -9.37
N TRP A 6 11.03 3.64 -8.39
CA TRP A 6 11.16 2.20 -8.56
C TRP A 6 9.88 1.48 -8.13
N GLY A 7 9.37 0.59 -9.00
CA GLY A 7 8.24 -0.29 -8.65
C GLY A 7 7.49 -0.77 -9.90
N LYS A 8 6.64 -1.76 -9.72
CA LYS A 8 5.70 -2.27 -10.72
C LYS A 8 4.46 -1.37 -10.76
N ILE A 9 4.61 -0.17 -11.26
CA ILE A 9 3.59 0.88 -11.21
C ILE A 9 3.02 1.29 -12.57
N ALA A 10 3.50 0.69 -13.65
CA ALA A 10 3.02 0.98 -15.02
C ALA A 10 1.50 0.79 -15.16
N ASP A 11 0.94 -0.26 -14.56
CA ASP A 11 -0.50 -0.50 -14.56
C ASP A 11 -1.28 0.53 -13.72
N ALA A 12 -0.74 0.94 -12.58
CA ALA A 12 -1.33 1.98 -11.75
C ALA A 12 -1.27 3.36 -12.43
N LEU A 13 -0.19 3.67 -13.15
CA LEU A 13 -0.09 4.89 -13.98
C LEU A 13 -1.14 4.92 -15.07
N ALA A 14 -1.40 3.78 -15.70
CA ALA A 14 -2.43 3.64 -16.75
C ALA A 14 -3.87 3.51 -16.20
N GLY A 15 -4.09 3.69 -14.88
CA GLY A 15 -5.42 3.55 -14.26
C GLY A 15 -5.95 2.12 -14.22
N ARG A 16 -5.10 1.13 -14.52
CA ARG A 16 -5.42 -0.29 -14.39
C ARG A 16 -5.27 -0.77 -12.93
N THR A 17 -5.37 -2.06 -12.71
CA THR A 17 -5.28 -2.64 -11.35
C THR A 17 -3.86 -2.55 -10.79
N GLY A 18 -3.74 -2.15 -9.53
CA GLY A 18 -2.49 -2.14 -8.77
C GLY A 18 -2.76 -2.42 -7.29
N GLY A 19 -1.74 -2.79 -6.52
CA GLY A 19 -1.80 -2.81 -5.05
C GLY A 19 -1.82 -1.39 -4.49
N GLY A 20 -2.20 -1.25 -3.22
CA GLY A 20 -2.29 0.06 -2.58
C GLY A 20 -0.96 0.85 -2.58
N GLY A 21 0.17 0.15 -2.47
CA GLY A 21 1.47 0.79 -2.53
C GLY A 21 1.83 1.31 -3.92
N GLU A 22 1.55 0.53 -4.96
CA GLU A 22 1.76 0.91 -6.37
C GLU A 22 0.89 2.12 -6.74
N LEU A 23 -0.37 2.13 -6.30
CA LEU A 23 -1.27 3.26 -6.51
C LEU A 23 -0.73 4.54 -5.87
N GLN A 24 -0.20 4.46 -4.65
CA GLN A 24 0.39 5.62 -3.98
C GLN A 24 1.63 6.15 -4.70
N ILE A 25 2.52 5.27 -5.19
CA ILE A 25 3.69 5.68 -5.97
C ILE A 25 3.25 6.38 -7.26
N ALA A 26 2.27 5.81 -7.98
CA ALA A 26 1.74 6.40 -9.21
C ALA A 26 1.10 7.78 -8.96
N THR A 27 0.33 7.93 -7.88
CA THR A 27 -0.29 9.20 -7.49
C THR A 27 0.77 10.27 -7.18
N ILE A 28 1.80 9.93 -6.41
CA ILE A 28 2.92 10.83 -6.11
C ILE A 28 3.68 11.21 -7.39
N ALA A 29 3.96 10.26 -8.26
CA ALA A 29 4.65 10.50 -9.52
C ALA A 29 3.88 11.47 -10.43
N LYS A 30 2.56 11.28 -10.57
CA LYS A 30 1.67 12.18 -11.33
C LYS A 30 1.61 13.56 -10.72
N ALA A 31 1.45 13.67 -9.40
CA ALA A 31 1.41 14.96 -8.70
C ALA A 31 2.69 15.77 -8.91
N LEU A 32 3.85 15.14 -8.81
CA LEU A 32 5.14 15.79 -9.04
C LEU A 32 5.40 16.13 -10.52
N SER A 33 4.92 15.28 -11.46
CA SER A 33 4.96 15.60 -12.89
C SER A 33 4.16 16.85 -13.20
N GLY A 34 2.95 16.99 -12.62
CA GLY A 34 2.12 18.19 -12.75
C GLY A 34 2.75 19.47 -12.21
N LEU A 35 3.76 19.38 -11.33
CA LEU A 35 4.56 20.50 -10.87
C LEU A 35 5.80 20.80 -11.74
N GLY A 36 5.95 20.12 -12.88
CA GLY A 36 7.05 20.34 -13.82
C GLY A 36 8.35 19.60 -13.46
N HIS A 37 8.31 18.59 -12.58
CA HIS A 37 9.46 17.71 -12.38
C HIS A 37 9.58 16.70 -13.53
N GLU A 38 10.79 16.36 -13.95
CA GLU A 38 11.05 15.25 -14.85
C GLU A 38 10.91 13.93 -14.07
N ILE A 39 9.86 13.20 -14.32
CA ILE A 39 9.58 11.94 -13.64
C ILE A 39 9.98 10.77 -14.50
N VAL A 40 10.75 9.87 -13.90
CA VAL A 40 11.20 8.62 -14.49
C VAL A 40 10.77 7.46 -13.61
N VAL A 41 10.22 6.43 -14.20
CA VAL A 41 9.84 5.19 -13.54
C VAL A 41 10.65 4.04 -14.12
N VAL A 42 11.22 3.20 -13.27
CA VAL A 42 11.83 1.93 -13.69
C VAL A 42 10.90 0.80 -13.29
N ASP A 43 10.41 0.06 -14.27
CA ASP A 43 9.43 -1.01 -14.07
C ASP A 43 9.88 -2.30 -14.76
N LEU A 44 9.73 -3.45 -14.07
CA LEU A 44 10.17 -4.76 -14.58
C LEU A 44 9.18 -5.42 -15.53
N ASP A 45 7.91 -5.03 -15.49
CA ASP A 45 6.85 -5.66 -16.28
C ASP A 45 6.68 -4.98 -17.65
N VAL A 46 7.42 -3.89 -17.87
CA VAL A 46 7.46 -3.15 -19.14
C VAL A 46 8.56 -3.72 -20.03
N LYS A 47 8.28 -3.87 -21.33
CA LYS A 47 9.22 -4.39 -22.33
C LYS A 47 10.00 -3.28 -23.03
N ASP A 48 9.30 -2.21 -23.38
CA ASP A 48 9.83 -1.09 -24.15
C ASP A 48 9.66 0.22 -23.38
N GLU A 49 10.54 1.18 -23.65
CA GLU A 49 10.45 2.53 -23.09
C GLU A 49 9.25 3.27 -23.71
N TYR A 50 8.50 3.97 -22.88
CA TYR A 50 7.42 4.83 -23.32
C TYR A 50 7.23 6.04 -22.41
N VAL A 51 6.43 7.00 -22.86
CA VAL A 51 6.03 8.18 -22.08
C VAL A 51 4.52 8.15 -21.90
N THR A 52 4.05 8.39 -20.68
CA THR A 52 2.61 8.49 -20.39
C THR A 52 2.06 9.87 -20.84
N ASP A 53 0.73 9.99 -20.86
CA ASP A 53 0.07 11.26 -21.19
C ASP A 53 0.45 12.39 -20.22
N GLU A 54 0.79 12.07 -18.97
CA GLU A 54 1.28 13.02 -17.98
C GLU A 54 2.79 13.33 -18.12
N GLY A 55 3.45 12.89 -19.17
CA GLY A 55 4.87 13.13 -19.44
C GLY A 55 5.83 12.30 -18.59
N ILE A 56 5.37 11.24 -17.94
CA ILE A 56 6.20 10.34 -17.13
C ILE A 56 6.90 9.34 -18.04
N LYS A 57 8.23 9.30 -18.00
CA LYS A 57 9.04 8.34 -18.75
C LYS A 57 9.11 7.00 -18.02
N VAL A 58 8.74 5.92 -18.69
CA VAL A 58 8.79 4.56 -18.12
C VAL A 58 9.87 3.75 -18.80
N TYR A 59 10.82 3.24 -18.02
CA TYR A 59 11.98 2.49 -18.50
C TYR A 59 11.88 1.02 -18.10
N PRO A 60 12.08 0.10 -19.07
CA PRO A 60 12.29 -1.31 -18.78
C PRO A 60 13.68 -1.57 -18.21
N VAL A 61 13.86 -2.71 -17.56
CA VAL A 61 15.18 -3.25 -17.27
C VAL A 61 15.51 -4.32 -18.30
N LYS A 62 16.37 -3.97 -19.26
CA LYS A 62 16.75 -4.89 -20.35
C LYS A 62 17.41 -6.15 -19.78
N ASP A 63 17.10 -7.29 -20.43
CA ASP A 63 17.72 -8.59 -20.13
C ASP A 63 17.60 -9.09 -18.70
N TYR A 64 16.68 -8.52 -17.89
CA TYR A 64 16.51 -8.82 -16.46
C TYR A 64 16.33 -10.32 -16.17
N ASN A 65 15.66 -11.05 -17.05
CA ASN A 65 15.39 -12.47 -16.90
C ASN A 65 16.26 -13.38 -17.79
N LYS A 66 17.24 -12.83 -18.50
CA LYS A 66 18.20 -13.62 -19.29
C LYS A 66 19.20 -14.38 -18.40
N GLY A 67 19.90 -15.32 -19.00
CA GLY A 67 20.94 -16.11 -18.35
C GLY A 67 20.44 -17.28 -17.50
N ILE A 68 21.40 -18.00 -16.93
CA ILE A 68 21.16 -19.20 -16.11
C ILE A 68 20.43 -18.81 -14.83
N ARG A 69 19.30 -19.46 -14.53
CA ARG A 69 18.38 -19.12 -13.45
C ARG A 69 19.05 -18.86 -12.08
N ILE A 70 20.05 -19.66 -11.73
CA ILE A 70 20.77 -19.55 -10.44
C ILE A 70 21.73 -18.34 -10.45
N LEU A 71 22.40 -18.07 -11.57
CA LEU A 71 23.42 -17.04 -11.69
C LEU A 71 22.86 -15.67 -12.13
N ARG A 72 21.63 -15.60 -12.66
CA ARG A 72 21.08 -14.39 -13.26
C ARG A 72 20.99 -13.19 -12.31
N THR A 73 20.87 -13.43 -11.02
CA THR A 73 20.85 -12.35 -10.01
C THR A 73 22.15 -11.54 -10.08
N TRP A 74 23.29 -12.19 -10.19
CA TRP A 74 24.62 -11.58 -10.22
C TRP A 74 25.05 -11.14 -11.62
N THR A 75 24.68 -11.91 -12.66
CA THR A 75 25.14 -11.68 -14.02
C THR A 75 24.25 -10.72 -14.83
N HIS A 76 22.96 -10.65 -14.53
CA HIS A 76 21.99 -9.86 -15.30
C HIS A 76 21.15 -8.91 -14.43
N ARG A 77 20.54 -9.38 -13.33
CA ARG A 77 19.59 -8.59 -12.56
C ARG A 77 20.25 -7.44 -11.85
N PHE A 78 21.26 -7.71 -11.04
CA PHE A 78 22.01 -6.67 -10.33
C PHE A 78 22.69 -5.70 -11.30
N PRO A 79 23.54 -6.14 -12.26
CA PRO A 79 24.19 -5.24 -13.20
C PRO A 79 23.21 -4.45 -14.06
N GLY A 80 22.13 -5.10 -14.54
CA GLY A 80 21.10 -4.46 -15.37
C GLY A 80 20.38 -3.33 -14.63
N LEU A 81 19.92 -3.60 -13.39
CA LEU A 81 19.28 -2.58 -12.54
C LEU A 81 20.23 -1.44 -12.21
N TYR A 82 21.45 -1.76 -11.77
CA TYR A 82 22.45 -0.76 -11.41
C TYR A 82 22.80 0.13 -12.60
N SER A 83 23.02 -0.47 -13.78
CA SER A 83 23.30 0.26 -15.03
C SER A 83 22.13 1.16 -15.43
N THR A 84 20.91 0.65 -15.33
CA THR A 84 19.68 1.42 -15.65
C THR A 84 19.56 2.64 -14.74
N PHE A 85 19.63 2.46 -13.42
CA PHE A 85 19.56 3.57 -12.47
C PHE A 85 20.70 4.57 -12.68
N LYS A 86 21.94 4.09 -12.87
CA LYS A 86 23.08 4.97 -13.13
C LYS A 86 22.91 5.78 -14.41
N LYS A 87 22.39 5.17 -15.50
CA LYS A 87 22.13 5.84 -16.78
C LYS A 87 21.07 6.93 -16.67
N ILE A 88 20.02 6.68 -15.86
CA ILE A 88 18.96 7.66 -15.60
C ILE A 88 19.53 8.93 -15.01
N ASN A 89 20.52 8.83 -14.11
CA ASN A 89 21.20 9.96 -13.49
C ASN A 89 20.21 11.00 -12.95
N ALA A 90 19.31 10.56 -12.04
CA ALA A 90 18.32 11.42 -11.42
C ALA A 90 18.92 12.23 -10.26
N ASP A 91 18.28 13.34 -9.90
CA ASP A 91 18.60 14.11 -8.69
C ASP A 91 18.18 13.38 -7.41
N ILE A 92 17.03 12.66 -7.51
CA ILE A 92 16.41 11.95 -6.39
C ILE A 92 15.98 10.56 -6.86
N TYR A 93 16.22 9.57 -6.03
CA TYR A 93 15.74 8.21 -6.17
C TYR A 93 14.73 7.91 -5.05
N TYR A 94 13.50 7.57 -5.42
CA TYR A 94 12.40 7.31 -4.50
C TYR A 94 11.96 5.85 -4.60
N CYS A 95 11.92 5.15 -3.47
CA CYS A 95 11.37 3.81 -3.39
C CYS A 95 10.36 3.68 -2.24
N ARG A 96 9.40 2.77 -2.43
CA ARG A 96 8.36 2.41 -1.48
C ARG A 96 8.07 0.92 -1.66
N ILE A 97 7.40 0.29 -0.69
CA ILE A 97 7.13 -1.15 -0.73
C ILE A 97 8.44 -1.93 -0.64
N ARG A 98 8.73 -2.49 0.54
CA ARG A 98 9.98 -3.20 0.83
C ARG A 98 10.37 -4.20 -0.27
N ASP A 99 11.57 -4.04 -0.80
CA ASP A 99 12.14 -4.85 -1.87
C ASP A 99 13.65 -4.97 -1.69
N SER A 100 14.19 -6.18 -1.81
CA SER A 100 15.63 -6.46 -1.70
C SER A 100 16.49 -5.74 -2.77
N ARG A 101 15.85 -5.22 -3.83
CA ARG A 101 16.52 -4.48 -4.91
C ARG A 101 16.72 -3.00 -4.60
N HIS A 102 16.14 -2.49 -3.52
CA HIS A 102 16.35 -1.08 -3.11
C HIS A 102 17.80 -0.77 -2.83
N ILE A 103 18.61 -1.73 -2.36
CA ILE A 103 20.04 -1.55 -2.16
C ILE A 103 20.75 -1.22 -3.47
N ILE A 104 20.32 -1.81 -4.60
CA ILE A 104 20.91 -1.53 -5.92
C ILE A 104 20.62 -0.09 -6.34
N MET A 105 19.38 0.37 -6.12
CA MET A 105 18.98 1.74 -6.39
C MET A 105 19.75 2.74 -5.51
N TYR A 106 19.91 2.42 -4.21
CA TYR A 106 20.70 3.20 -3.29
C TYR A 106 22.17 3.32 -3.74
N LEU A 107 22.82 2.21 -4.11
CA LEU A 107 24.21 2.23 -4.58
C LEU A 107 24.36 3.04 -5.88
N ALA A 108 23.40 2.94 -6.79
CA ALA A 108 23.40 3.76 -8.00
C ALA A 108 23.23 5.25 -7.68
N ALA A 109 22.30 5.60 -6.78
CA ALA A 109 22.09 6.96 -6.31
C ALA A 109 23.38 7.56 -5.71
N ARG A 110 24.04 6.82 -4.82
CA ARG A 110 25.33 7.26 -4.24
C ARG A 110 26.42 7.45 -5.30
N LYS A 111 26.47 6.58 -6.32
CA LYS A 111 27.45 6.70 -7.41
C LYS A 111 27.29 7.98 -8.23
N VAL A 112 26.05 8.42 -8.44
CA VAL A 112 25.74 9.66 -9.20
C VAL A 112 25.55 10.88 -8.27
N LYS A 113 25.88 10.75 -6.97
CA LYS A 113 25.73 11.80 -5.95
C LYS A 113 24.32 12.32 -5.79
N ALA A 114 23.32 11.47 -6.08
CA ALA A 114 21.92 11.76 -5.91
C ALA A 114 21.44 11.46 -4.48
N LYS A 115 20.29 12.01 -4.11
CA LYS A 115 19.61 11.74 -2.85
C LYS A 115 18.72 10.50 -2.96
N PHE A 116 18.58 9.78 -1.84
CA PHE A 116 17.78 8.56 -1.77
C PHE A 116 16.68 8.71 -0.72
N ILE A 117 15.42 8.55 -1.15
CA ILE A 117 14.23 8.63 -0.31
C ILE A 117 13.63 7.23 -0.15
N LEU A 118 13.44 6.82 1.09
CA LEU A 118 12.80 5.56 1.46
C LEU A 118 11.44 5.84 2.12
N ALA A 119 10.34 5.50 1.46
CA ALA A 119 9.00 5.62 2.01
C ALA A 119 8.50 4.27 2.53
N LEU A 120 7.97 4.25 3.74
CA LEU A 120 7.37 3.05 4.31
C LEU A 120 6.00 2.77 3.70
N ALA A 121 5.65 1.50 3.56
CA ALA A 121 4.37 1.04 3.05
C ALA A 121 3.56 0.24 4.10
N SER A 122 4.21 -0.22 5.17
CA SER A 122 3.59 -1.06 6.20
C SER A 122 4.31 -0.89 7.54
N ASP A 123 3.61 -1.19 8.64
CA ASP A 123 4.22 -1.28 9.97
C ASP A 123 5.25 -2.40 10.06
N LEU A 124 5.14 -3.39 9.18
CA LEU A 124 6.14 -4.44 9.03
C LEU A 124 7.51 -3.93 8.63
N ASP A 125 7.57 -2.77 7.96
CA ASP A 125 8.83 -2.21 7.50
C ASP A 125 9.71 -1.73 8.66
N ILE A 126 9.11 -1.48 9.82
CA ILE A 126 9.81 -1.04 11.04
C ILE A 126 10.02 -2.15 12.07
N LEU A 127 9.40 -3.34 11.86
CA LEU A 127 9.60 -4.49 12.74
C LEU A 127 10.97 -5.14 12.55
N GLY A 128 11.46 -5.76 13.62
CA GLY A 128 12.66 -6.59 13.57
C GLY A 128 12.41 -7.91 12.83
N ILE A 129 13.50 -8.55 12.40
CA ILE A 129 13.47 -9.84 11.69
C ILE A 129 12.64 -10.91 12.41
N ARG A 130 12.77 -11.01 13.75
CA ARG A 130 12.10 -12.02 14.56
C ARG A 130 10.57 -11.90 14.51
N ASP A 131 10.05 -10.66 14.60
CA ASP A 131 8.61 -10.41 14.62
C ASP A 131 8.01 -10.60 13.23
N ARG A 132 8.76 -10.25 12.19
CA ARG A 132 8.35 -10.48 10.80
C ARG A 132 8.28 -11.95 10.44
N TRP A 133 9.22 -12.77 10.90
CA TRP A 133 9.20 -14.24 10.68
C TRP A 133 7.92 -14.87 11.22
N ARG A 134 7.44 -14.44 12.38
CA ARG A 134 6.19 -14.95 12.95
C ARG A 134 4.97 -14.64 12.09
N HIS A 135 4.98 -13.53 11.36
CA HIS A 135 3.82 -13.08 10.61
C HIS A 135 3.81 -13.50 9.12
N PHE A 136 4.98 -13.70 8.50
CA PHE A 136 5.04 -13.73 7.03
C PHE A 136 5.68 -14.96 6.39
N TYR A 137 6.58 -15.64 7.05
CA TYR A 137 7.26 -16.74 6.37
C TYR A 137 6.47 -18.02 6.52
N SER A 138 5.93 -18.51 5.40
CA SER A 138 5.43 -19.86 5.26
C SER A 138 6.60 -20.82 5.45
N THR A 139 6.42 -21.81 6.32
CA THR A 139 7.38 -22.90 6.58
C THR A 139 7.50 -23.90 5.42
N SER A 140 6.99 -23.58 4.24
CA SER A 140 7.11 -24.45 3.07
C SER A 140 8.51 -24.40 2.48
N ILE A 141 9.27 -25.45 2.66
CA ILE A 141 10.61 -25.70 2.07
C ILE A 141 10.62 -25.56 0.53
N LYS A 142 9.46 -25.61 -0.12
CA LYS A 142 9.34 -25.47 -1.57
C LYS A 142 9.56 -24.04 -2.09
N ASP A 143 9.57 -23.03 -1.20
CA ASP A 143 9.83 -21.63 -1.55
C ASP A 143 11.19 -21.13 -1.04
N LEU A 144 12.24 -21.91 -1.29
CA LEU A 144 13.64 -21.55 -0.97
C LEU A 144 14.04 -20.17 -1.54
N TRP A 145 13.48 -19.79 -2.69
CA TRP A 145 13.77 -18.51 -3.30
C TRP A 145 13.10 -17.35 -2.56
N GLY A 146 11.86 -17.52 -2.12
CA GLY A 146 11.16 -16.55 -1.28
C GLY A 146 11.85 -16.36 0.07
N ILE A 147 12.35 -17.44 0.66
CA ILE A 147 13.14 -17.41 1.90
C ILE A 147 14.45 -16.64 1.69
N PHE A 148 15.20 -16.92 0.62
CA PHE A 148 16.46 -16.21 0.32
C PHE A 148 16.24 -14.71 0.09
N ASN A 149 15.23 -14.32 -0.71
CA ASN A 149 14.87 -12.92 -0.91
C ASN A 149 14.40 -12.27 0.40
N GLY A 150 13.71 -13.02 1.24
CA GLY A 150 13.31 -12.56 2.56
C GLY A 150 14.52 -12.23 3.43
N ILE A 151 15.46 -13.15 3.53
CA ILE A 151 16.69 -12.98 4.33
C ILE A 151 17.53 -11.80 3.82
N THR A 152 17.75 -11.67 2.50
CA THR A 152 18.51 -10.56 1.95
C THR A 152 17.84 -9.22 2.24
N SER A 153 16.52 -9.14 2.11
CA SER A 153 15.78 -7.91 2.44
C SER A 153 15.82 -7.59 3.94
N GLU A 154 16.01 -8.58 4.82
CA GLU A 154 16.18 -8.35 6.25
C GLU A 154 17.54 -7.73 6.61
N LEU A 155 18.57 -8.02 5.84
CA LEU A 155 19.90 -7.43 6.02
C LEU A 155 20.00 -6.02 5.43
N ASP A 156 19.48 -5.82 4.24
CA ASP A 156 19.60 -4.57 3.49
C ASP A 156 18.71 -3.46 4.04
N TYR A 157 17.51 -3.78 4.46
CA TYR A 157 16.51 -2.76 4.80
C TYR A 157 16.85 -1.93 6.06
N PRO A 158 17.36 -2.51 7.15
CA PRO A 158 17.85 -1.72 8.30
C PRO A 158 19.00 -0.80 7.93
N PHE A 159 19.88 -1.22 7.02
CA PHE A 159 20.94 -0.37 6.47
C PHE A 159 20.35 0.81 5.68
N LEU A 160 19.37 0.54 4.80
CA LEU A 160 18.73 1.58 4.01
C LEU A 160 17.97 2.59 4.88
N LEU A 161 17.25 2.13 5.92
CA LEU A 161 16.58 3.00 6.88
C LEU A 161 17.54 3.99 7.56
N LYS A 162 18.74 3.54 7.91
CA LYS A 162 19.76 4.39 8.56
C LYS A 162 20.50 5.31 7.60
N ASN A 163 20.58 4.97 6.32
CA ASN A 163 21.42 5.65 5.34
C ASN A 163 20.63 6.39 4.25
N ALA A 164 19.30 6.34 4.27
CA ALA A 164 18.46 7.16 3.40
C ALA A 164 18.62 8.64 3.76
N ASP A 165 18.61 9.52 2.76
CA ASP A 165 18.64 10.98 2.99
C ASP A 165 17.32 11.48 3.58
N LEU A 166 16.23 10.73 3.33
CA LEU A 166 14.92 10.94 3.92
C LEU A 166 14.19 9.62 4.08
N VAL A 167 13.64 9.39 5.27
CA VAL A 167 12.65 8.34 5.52
C VAL A 167 11.28 8.97 5.65
N MET A 168 10.32 8.52 4.83
CA MET A 168 8.93 8.95 4.90
C MET A 168 8.08 7.86 5.53
N VAL A 169 7.24 8.24 6.47
CA VAL A 169 6.34 7.33 7.21
C VAL A 169 4.89 7.75 7.04
N GLN A 170 3.95 6.84 7.32
CA GLN A 170 2.53 7.05 7.04
C GLN A 170 1.75 7.66 8.21
N HIS A 171 2.26 7.51 9.45
CA HIS A 171 1.63 8.03 10.67
C HIS A 171 2.65 8.22 11.79
N GLU A 172 2.27 9.00 12.81
CA GLU A 172 3.15 9.36 13.95
C GLU A 172 3.65 8.13 14.72
N GLY A 173 2.87 7.07 14.84
CA GLY A 173 3.32 5.82 15.49
C GLY A 173 4.55 5.20 14.84
N GLN A 174 4.62 5.20 13.50
CA GLN A 174 5.82 4.76 12.78
C GLN A 174 7.01 5.67 13.06
N LYS A 175 6.79 7.00 13.06
CA LYS A 175 7.83 8.00 13.35
C LYS A 175 8.41 7.84 14.75
N GLU A 176 7.57 7.63 15.75
CA GLU A 176 8.01 7.41 17.14
C GLU A 176 8.86 6.15 17.28
N ILE A 177 8.47 5.05 16.62
CA ILE A 177 9.24 3.81 16.63
C ILE A 177 10.61 4.01 15.97
N LEU A 178 10.68 4.71 14.82
CA LEU A 178 11.94 5.01 14.15
C LEU A 178 12.81 5.96 14.99
N LYS A 179 12.22 6.97 15.63
CA LYS A 179 12.92 7.88 16.53
C LYS A 179 13.60 7.13 17.69
N LYS A 180 12.93 6.14 18.29
CA LYS A 180 13.52 5.25 19.32
C LYS A 180 14.71 4.44 18.79
N LYS A 181 14.79 4.22 17.47
CA LYS A 181 15.92 3.55 16.79
C LYS A 181 17.00 4.54 16.29
N GLY A 182 16.87 5.83 16.62
CA GLY A 182 17.79 6.88 16.17
C GLY A 182 17.66 7.22 14.69
N ILE A 183 16.49 7.01 14.10
CA ILE A 183 16.22 7.30 12.68
C ILE A 183 15.20 8.42 12.59
N ASP A 184 15.59 9.54 12.00
CA ASP A 184 14.71 10.65 11.71
C ASP A 184 13.81 10.34 10.53
N SER A 185 12.53 10.75 10.64
CA SER A 185 11.56 10.52 9.59
C SER A 185 10.51 11.62 9.54
N VAL A 186 9.88 11.77 8.37
CA VAL A 186 8.81 12.73 8.15
C VAL A 186 7.51 11.98 7.89
N VAL A 187 6.43 12.38 8.58
CA VAL A 187 5.10 11.83 8.34
C VAL A 187 4.55 12.45 7.07
N PHE A 188 4.12 11.60 6.15
CA PHE A 188 3.39 11.99 4.97
C PHE A 188 2.30 10.97 4.68
N HIS A 189 1.06 11.38 4.83
CA HIS A 189 -0.10 10.50 4.68
C HIS A 189 -0.35 10.14 3.21
N ASN A 190 -0.92 8.95 3.00
CA ASN A 190 -1.33 8.49 1.68
C ASN A 190 -2.34 9.43 1.05
N PHE A 191 -2.28 9.58 -0.27
CA PHE A 191 -3.22 10.37 -1.05
C PHE A 191 -4.46 9.58 -1.47
N ILE A 192 -5.57 10.29 -1.61
CA ILE A 192 -6.77 9.87 -2.35
C ILE A 192 -7.29 11.03 -3.20
N SER A 193 -7.68 10.74 -4.46
CA SER A 193 -8.52 11.67 -5.24
C SER A 193 -9.98 11.40 -4.89
N THR A 194 -10.69 12.44 -4.49
CA THR A 194 -12.11 12.36 -4.13
C THR A 194 -13.03 12.67 -5.30
N ASP A 195 -12.50 13.10 -6.46
CA ASP A 195 -13.28 13.54 -7.63
C ASP A 195 -14.30 12.48 -8.09
N LYS A 196 -13.84 11.23 -8.18
CA LYS A 196 -14.71 10.12 -8.59
C LYS A 196 -15.70 9.67 -7.51
N ILE A 197 -15.38 9.92 -6.24
CA ILE A 197 -16.23 9.50 -5.11
C ILE A 197 -17.42 10.46 -4.97
N GLY A 198 -17.20 11.78 -5.17
CA GLY A 198 -18.23 12.79 -5.06
C GLY A 198 -19.39 12.61 -6.04
N SER A 199 -19.16 11.95 -7.18
CA SER A 199 -20.18 11.65 -8.19
C SER A 199 -20.91 10.32 -7.98
N LEU A 200 -20.51 9.49 -6.99
CA LEU A 200 -21.16 8.23 -6.73
C LEU A 200 -22.43 8.43 -5.89
N GLU A 201 -23.57 8.03 -6.45
CA GLU A 201 -24.80 7.91 -5.67
C GLU A 201 -24.62 6.77 -4.65
N ARG A 202 -24.97 7.05 -3.40
CA ARG A 202 -24.91 6.09 -2.33
C ARG A 202 -26.27 5.43 -2.12
N ASN A 203 -26.37 4.15 -2.46
CA ASN A 203 -27.53 3.31 -2.19
C ASN A 203 -27.05 1.99 -1.57
N PRO A 204 -26.90 1.93 -0.21
CA PRO A 204 -26.39 0.74 0.45
C PRO A 204 -27.31 -0.47 0.23
N ASP A 205 -26.76 -1.48 -0.43
CA ASP A 205 -27.44 -2.75 -0.76
C ASP A 205 -26.86 -3.94 0.01
N THR A 206 -25.87 -3.70 0.86
CA THR A 206 -25.12 -4.70 1.62
C THR A 206 -24.65 -4.11 2.93
N ASP A 207 -24.62 -4.93 4.00
CA ASP A 207 -24.15 -4.45 5.29
C ASP A 207 -22.64 -4.21 5.29
N PHE A 208 -21.86 -5.20 4.86
CA PHE A 208 -20.41 -5.13 4.97
C PHE A 208 -19.68 -5.45 3.68
N VAL A 209 -18.59 -4.73 3.43
CA VAL A 209 -17.67 -5.04 2.35
C VAL A 209 -16.30 -5.38 2.89
N TYR A 210 -15.73 -6.47 2.40
CA TYR A 210 -14.32 -6.85 2.58
C TYR A 210 -13.58 -6.59 1.27
N VAL A 211 -12.46 -5.83 1.34
CA VAL A 211 -11.64 -5.50 0.18
C VAL A 211 -10.17 -5.81 0.47
N GLY A 212 -9.59 -6.70 -0.31
CA GLY A 212 -8.17 -7.03 -0.18
C GLY A 212 -7.78 -8.31 -0.91
N SER A 213 -6.48 -8.60 -0.96
CA SER A 213 -6.06 -9.93 -1.41
C SER A 213 -6.59 -10.99 -0.45
N LEU A 214 -7.12 -12.06 -0.99
CA LEU A 214 -7.63 -13.18 -0.20
C LEU A 214 -6.44 -14.08 0.15
N ASP A 215 -5.81 -13.78 1.29
CA ASP A 215 -4.65 -14.50 1.80
C ASP A 215 -4.48 -14.31 3.33
N LYS A 216 -3.52 -15.03 3.90
CA LYS A 216 -3.20 -14.95 5.34
C LYS A 216 -2.81 -13.52 5.77
N ARG A 217 -2.16 -12.73 4.91
CA ARG A 217 -1.68 -11.37 5.25
C ARG A 217 -2.83 -10.40 5.48
N LYS A 218 -3.97 -10.65 4.85
CA LYS A 218 -5.20 -9.85 4.97
C LYS A 218 -6.22 -10.46 5.93
N GLY A 219 -5.83 -11.54 6.66
CA GLY A 219 -6.70 -12.15 7.65
C GLY A 219 -7.95 -12.79 7.04
N PHE A 220 -7.82 -13.39 5.85
CA PHE A 220 -9.01 -13.97 5.18
C PHE A 220 -9.62 -15.15 5.93
N ALA A 221 -8.83 -15.87 6.75
CA ALA A 221 -9.36 -16.93 7.60
C ALA A 221 -10.23 -16.34 8.74
N GLU A 222 -9.76 -15.28 9.38
CA GLU A 222 -10.51 -14.56 10.41
C GLU A 222 -11.78 -13.90 9.85
N PHE A 223 -11.73 -13.45 8.58
CA PHE A 223 -12.93 -12.98 7.89
C PHE A 223 -13.94 -14.10 7.65
N PHE A 224 -13.48 -15.30 7.24
CA PHE A 224 -14.34 -16.47 7.08
C PHE A 224 -15.02 -16.81 8.43
N ASP A 225 -14.27 -16.87 9.52
CA ASP A 225 -14.80 -17.12 10.86
C ASP A 225 -15.81 -16.06 11.31
N LEU A 226 -15.61 -14.81 10.91
CA LEU A 226 -16.54 -13.72 11.18
C LEU A 226 -17.87 -13.95 10.45
N VAL A 227 -17.81 -14.24 9.16
CA VAL A 227 -19.01 -14.52 8.33
C VAL A 227 -19.82 -15.71 8.88
N ASP A 228 -19.11 -16.78 9.28
CA ASP A 228 -19.73 -17.98 9.84
C ASP A 228 -20.49 -17.69 11.16
N LYS A 229 -19.96 -16.78 11.98
CA LYS A 229 -20.57 -16.37 13.25
C LYS A 229 -21.67 -15.32 13.12
N THR A 230 -21.84 -14.73 11.96
CA THR A 230 -22.76 -13.61 11.75
C THR A 230 -23.64 -13.81 10.50
N PRO A 231 -24.43 -14.91 10.45
CA PRO A 231 -25.26 -15.26 9.28
C PRO A 231 -26.40 -14.27 9.02
N GLN A 232 -26.73 -13.41 9.99
CA GLN A 232 -27.74 -12.35 9.88
C GLN A 232 -27.30 -11.18 9.03
N HIS A 233 -25.99 -11.00 8.77
CA HIS A 233 -25.46 -9.91 7.99
C HIS A 233 -25.13 -10.32 6.56
N THR A 234 -25.15 -9.35 5.65
CA THR A 234 -24.80 -9.52 4.24
C THR A 234 -23.41 -8.99 3.93
N TYR A 235 -22.70 -9.68 3.03
CA TYR A 235 -21.31 -9.39 2.72
C TYR A 235 -21.02 -9.32 1.23
N LYS A 236 -20.18 -8.34 0.83
CA LYS A 236 -19.49 -8.36 -0.45
C LYS A 236 -17.99 -8.64 -0.20
N VAL A 237 -17.42 -9.54 -1.00
CA VAL A 237 -16.02 -9.92 -0.92
C VAL A 237 -15.32 -9.57 -2.22
N ILE A 238 -14.41 -8.61 -2.16
CA ILE A 238 -13.69 -8.10 -3.33
C ILE A 238 -12.21 -8.39 -3.17
N GLY A 239 -11.63 -9.12 -4.11
CA GLY A 239 -10.21 -9.39 -4.13
C GLY A 239 -9.82 -10.63 -4.90
N ARG A 240 -8.49 -10.79 -5.02
CA ARG A 240 -7.89 -11.93 -5.72
C ARG A 240 -7.38 -12.97 -4.71
N ILE A 241 -7.67 -14.23 -4.97
CA ILE A 241 -7.12 -15.37 -4.22
C ILE A 241 -5.60 -15.44 -4.44
N ARG A 242 -4.82 -15.52 -3.36
CA ARG A 242 -3.37 -15.52 -3.38
C ARG A 242 -2.72 -16.77 -2.80
N ASP A 243 -3.43 -17.56 -2.01
CA ASP A 243 -2.91 -18.80 -1.43
C ASP A 243 -3.94 -19.94 -1.46
N LYS A 244 -3.47 -21.16 -1.19
CA LYS A 244 -4.30 -22.37 -1.23
C LYS A 244 -5.35 -22.42 -0.14
N THR A 245 -5.03 -21.94 1.06
CA THR A 245 -5.99 -21.90 2.18
C THR A 245 -7.13 -20.96 1.86
N ALA A 246 -6.82 -19.75 1.37
CA ALA A 246 -7.83 -18.80 0.92
C ALA A 246 -8.71 -19.36 -0.20
N ASN A 247 -8.14 -20.15 -1.12
CA ASN A 247 -8.94 -20.79 -2.16
C ASN A 247 -9.98 -21.78 -1.58
N VAL A 248 -9.58 -22.60 -0.60
CA VAL A 248 -10.51 -23.53 0.06
C VAL A 248 -11.64 -22.79 0.77
N LEU A 249 -11.30 -21.70 1.51
CA LEU A 249 -12.28 -20.90 2.21
C LEU A 249 -13.21 -20.15 1.23
N PHE A 250 -12.66 -19.67 0.14
CA PHE A 250 -13.42 -19.01 -0.92
C PHE A 250 -14.46 -19.97 -1.54
N GLU A 251 -14.07 -21.20 -1.83
CA GLU A 251 -15.00 -22.21 -2.35
C GLU A 251 -16.12 -22.52 -1.34
N LYS A 252 -15.83 -22.59 -0.05
CA LYS A 252 -16.84 -22.75 0.99
C LYS A 252 -17.82 -21.57 1.03
N LEU A 253 -17.33 -20.33 0.93
CA LEU A 253 -18.19 -19.13 0.94
C LEU A 253 -19.19 -19.07 -0.23
N LYS A 254 -18.97 -19.81 -1.32
CA LYS A 254 -19.96 -19.90 -2.42
C LYS A 254 -21.30 -20.49 -1.99
N SER A 255 -21.34 -21.30 -0.93
CA SER A 255 -22.58 -21.89 -0.40
C SER A 255 -23.30 -20.97 0.61
N TYR A 256 -22.72 -19.83 0.98
CA TYR A 256 -23.31 -18.90 1.94
C TYR A 256 -24.27 -17.93 1.22
N PRO A 257 -25.58 -17.95 1.51
CA PRO A 257 -26.58 -17.14 0.79
C PRO A 257 -26.42 -15.63 1.04
N ASN A 258 -25.78 -15.26 2.13
CA ASN A 258 -25.54 -13.88 2.55
C ASN A 258 -24.17 -13.31 2.08
N VAL A 259 -23.41 -14.05 1.24
CA VAL A 259 -22.10 -13.64 0.75
C VAL A 259 -22.09 -13.50 -0.76
N LYS A 260 -21.76 -12.32 -1.26
CA LYS A 260 -21.55 -12.04 -2.67
C LYS A 260 -20.05 -11.97 -2.99
N LEU A 261 -19.53 -12.97 -3.68
CA LEU A 261 -18.14 -13.06 -4.11
C LEU A 261 -17.96 -12.30 -5.44
N MET A 262 -17.28 -11.15 -5.40
CA MET A 262 -17.14 -10.23 -6.53
C MET A 262 -15.87 -10.50 -7.35
N GLY A 263 -14.90 -11.27 -6.81
CA GLY A 263 -13.60 -11.44 -7.43
C GLY A 263 -12.77 -10.15 -7.44
N GLN A 264 -11.86 -10.06 -8.39
CA GLN A 264 -11.04 -8.85 -8.56
C GLN A 264 -11.78 -7.84 -9.45
N LEU A 265 -11.99 -6.64 -8.93
CA LEU A 265 -12.61 -5.51 -9.64
C LEU A 265 -11.56 -4.44 -10.01
N SER A 266 -11.93 -3.54 -10.92
CA SER A 266 -11.18 -2.30 -11.14
C SER A 266 -11.28 -1.40 -9.89
N HIS A 267 -10.35 -0.45 -9.74
CA HIS A 267 -10.37 0.47 -8.59
C HIS A 267 -11.69 1.26 -8.52
N GLU A 268 -12.19 1.75 -9.65
CA GLU A 268 -13.46 2.49 -9.71
C GLU A 268 -14.66 1.61 -9.33
N ALA A 269 -14.73 0.37 -9.83
CA ALA A 269 -15.79 -0.55 -9.44
C ALA A 269 -15.69 -0.92 -7.94
N THR A 270 -14.47 -1.07 -7.40
CA THR A 270 -14.25 -1.30 -5.98
C THR A 270 -14.76 -0.13 -5.13
N LEU A 271 -14.44 1.12 -5.50
CA LEU A 271 -14.94 2.31 -4.81
C LEU A 271 -16.48 2.35 -4.82
N ARG A 272 -17.10 2.02 -5.95
CA ARG A 272 -18.57 1.98 -6.06
C ARG A 272 -19.18 0.96 -5.09
N GLU A 273 -18.60 -0.22 -4.99
CA GLU A 273 -19.06 -1.25 -4.05
C GLU A 273 -18.81 -0.86 -2.57
N ILE A 274 -17.69 -0.19 -2.28
CA ILE A 274 -17.44 0.37 -0.94
C ILE A 274 -18.52 1.41 -0.60
N CYS A 275 -18.78 2.38 -1.48
CA CYS A 275 -19.80 3.41 -1.25
C CYS A 275 -21.22 2.82 -1.06
N ASN A 276 -21.52 1.70 -1.69
CA ASN A 276 -22.81 0.99 -1.60
C ASN A 276 -22.87 -0.05 -0.47
N SER A 277 -22.00 0.07 0.51
CA SER A 277 -22.03 -0.76 1.72
C SER A 277 -22.25 0.11 2.97
N ARG A 278 -22.72 -0.50 4.05
CA ARG A 278 -22.92 0.20 5.32
C ARG A 278 -21.59 0.45 6.06
N ALA A 279 -20.68 -0.53 5.99
CA ALA A 279 -19.33 -0.39 6.56
C ALA A 279 -18.30 -1.25 5.81
N LEU A 280 -17.03 -0.85 5.94
CA LEU A 280 -15.88 -1.69 5.55
C LEU A 280 -15.47 -2.55 6.75
N VAL A 281 -15.31 -3.86 6.53
CA VAL A 281 -14.75 -4.78 7.52
C VAL A 281 -13.32 -5.16 7.12
N SER A 282 -12.40 -5.10 8.09
CA SER A 282 -11.01 -5.52 7.92
C SER A 282 -10.58 -6.47 9.02
N THR A 283 -10.05 -7.61 8.63
CA THR A 283 -9.44 -8.60 9.54
C THR A 283 -7.91 -8.69 9.36
N SER A 284 -7.31 -7.77 8.58
CA SER A 284 -5.86 -7.70 8.39
C SER A 284 -5.14 -7.64 9.73
N PRO A 285 -4.20 -8.57 10.02
CA PRO A 285 -3.48 -8.56 11.29
C PRO A 285 -2.51 -7.38 11.41
N MET A 286 -2.02 -6.84 10.28
CA MET A 286 -1.08 -5.74 10.27
C MET A 286 -1.09 -5.00 8.93
N GLU A 287 -1.05 -3.68 8.99
CA GLU A 287 -0.95 -2.76 7.86
C GLU A 287 -0.05 -1.57 8.25
N GLY A 288 0.21 -0.67 7.32
CA GLY A 288 0.66 0.68 7.65
C GLY A 288 -0.54 1.62 7.76
N PHE A 289 -0.90 2.24 6.64
CA PHE A 289 -2.14 3.00 6.52
C PHE A 289 -2.95 2.44 5.32
N PRO A 290 -3.95 1.57 5.55
CA PRO A 290 -4.65 0.91 4.45
C PRO A 290 -5.40 1.90 3.55
N ASN A 291 -5.18 1.87 2.25
CA ASN A 291 -5.90 2.73 1.31
C ASN A 291 -7.41 2.49 1.35
N VAL A 292 -7.83 1.23 1.53
CA VAL A 292 -9.25 0.89 1.63
C VAL A 292 -9.96 1.55 2.82
N PHE A 293 -9.23 1.88 3.91
CA PHE A 293 -9.80 2.66 5.01
C PHE A 293 -10.04 4.10 4.58
N ILE A 294 -9.06 4.70 3.90
CA ILE A 294 -9.17 6.05 3.34
C ILE A 294 -10.33 6.11 2.34
N GLU A 295 -10.47 5.10 1.50
CA GLU A 295 -11.54 4.95 0.51
C GLU A 295 -12.92 4.84 1.18
N ALA A 296 -13.03 4.04 2.24
CA ALA A 296 -14.27 3.91 3.02
C ALA A 296 -14.67 5.24 3.67
N TRP A 297 -13.72 5.92 4.32
CA TRP A 297 -13.99 7.23 4.93
C TRP A 297 -14.33 8.32 3.92
N ALA A 298 -13.71 8.30 2.74
CA ALA A 298 -14.07 9.19 1.64
C ALA A 298 -15.49 8.95 1.12
N CYS A 299 -15.94 7.68 1.10
CA CYS A 299 -17.33 7.30 0.84
C CYS A 299 -18.28 7.65 2.00
N GLY A 300 -17.79 8.08 3.15
CA GLY A 300 -18.59 8.40 4.32
C GLY A 300 -19.09 7.16 5.07
N ILE A 301 -18.39 6.04 5.01
CA ILE A 301 -18.72 4.81 5.74
C ILE A 301 -17.67 4.47 6.79
N PRO A 302 -18.08 3.90 7.94
CA PRO A 302 -17.17 3.49 8.99
C PRO A 302 -16.32 2.28 8.60
N VAL A 303 -15.16 2.18 9.27
CA VAL A 303 -14.30 1.01 9.22
C VAL A 303 -14.42 0.22 10.51
N LEU A 304 -14.73 -1.07 10.38
CA LEU A 304 -14.74 -2.02 11.48
C LEU A 304 -13.50 -2.92 11.34
N SER A 305 -12.49 -2.68 12.16
CA SER A 305 -11.20 -3.35 12.07
C SER A 305 -10.96 -4.29 13.23
N LEU A 306 -10.59 -5.54 12.94
CA LEU A 306 -10.27 -6.51 13.98
C LEU A 306 -8.97 -6.15 14.71
N HIS A 307 -7.91 -5.77 13.99
CA HIS A 307 -6.58 -5.57 14.57
C HIS A 307 -6.00 -4.18 14.34
N VAL A 308 -6.23 -3.61 13.17
CA VAL A 308 -5.50 -2.44 12.69
C VAL A 308 -6.22 -1.14 13.06
N ASP A 309 -5.50 -0.24 13.74
CA ASP A 309 -5.89 1.16 13.92
C ASP A 309 -4.69 2.05 13.53
N PRO A 310 -4.59 2.49 12.27
CA PRO A 310 -3.41 3.16 11.76
C PRO A 310 -3.19 4.52 12.45
N GLY A 311 -2.15 4.62 13.25
CA GLY A 311 -1.88 5.84 14.02
C GLY A 311 -2.97 6.22 15.02
N ASN A 312 -3.78 5.26 15.47
CA ASN A 312 -4.98 5.43 16.30
C ASN A 312 -6.08 6.30 15.63
N ALA A 313 -6.09 6.39 14.31
CA ALA A 313 -7.03 7.25 13.59
C ALA A 313 -8.49 6.83 13.78
N ILE A 314 -8.78 5.52 13.81
CA ILE A 314 -10.15 5.01 14.03
C ILE A 314 -10.67 5.48 15.39
N ALA A 315 -9.93 5.22 16.46
CA ALA A 315 -10.36 5.54 17.81
C ALA A 315 -10.36 7.05 18.08
N LYS A 316 -9.28 7.76 17.72
CA LYS A 316 -9.08 9.18 18.00
C LYS A 316 -10.05 10.06 17.24
N GLU A 317 -10.24 9.79 15.96
CA GLU A 317 -11.10 10.59 15.09
C GLU A 317 -12.54 10.02 15.02
N GLY A 318 -12.82 8.89 15.69
CA GLY A 318 -14.13 8.22 15.71
C GLY A 318 -14.58 7.81 14.29
N LEU A 319 -13.69 7.17 13.54
CA LEU A 319 -13.88 6.78 12.15
C LEU A 319 -14.37 5.33 11.99
N GLY A 320 -14.89 4.75 13.05
CA GLY A 320 -15.35 3.38 13.12
C GLY A 320 -15.00 2.72 14.44
N VAL A 321 -14.73 1.41 14.41
CA VAL A 321 -14.36 0.63 15.61
C VAL A 321 -13.09 -0.17 15.33
N ALA A 322 -12.08 -0.01 16.20
CA ALA A 322 -10.92 -0.89 16.28
C ALA A 322 -11.13 -1.89 17.42
N ALA A 323 -11.32 -3.16 17.07
CA ALA A 323 -11.70 -4.21 18.04
C ALA A 323 -10.52 -4.72 18.88
N GLY A 324 -9.27 -4.36 18.55
CA GLY A 324 -8.07 -4.73 19.32
C GLY A 324 -7.81 -6.24 19.36
N GLY A 325 -8.18 -6.98 18.29
CA GLY A 325 -8.04 -8.43 18.17
C GLY A 325 -9.22 -9.22 18.74
N SER A 326 -10.25 -8.56 19.29
CA SER A 326 -11.42 -9.25 19.84
C SER A 326 -12.52 -9.42 18.79
N MET A 327 -12.76 -10.66 18.36
CA MET A 327 -13.85 -10.99 17.45
C MET A 327 -15.22 -10.61 18.01
N ASN A 328 -15.43 -10.81 19.32
CA ASN A 328 -16.71 -10.46 19.97
C ASN A 328 -16.99 -8.95 19.90
N ARG A 329 -15.95 -8.11 20.16
CA ARG A 329 -16.09 -6.65 20.02
C ARG A 329 -16.35 -6.22 18.58
N LEU A 330 -15.78 -6.94 17.62
CA LEU A 330 -16.04 -6.67 16.21
C LEU A 330 -17.50 -6.98 15.85
N ILE A 331 -18.01 -8.14 16.28
CA ILE A 331 -19.41 -8.57 16.07
C ILE A 331 -20.38 -7.58 16.77
N GLU A 332 -20.10 -7.22 18.02
CA GLU A 332 -20.90 -6.22 18.75
C GLU A 332 -20.97 -4.88 17.99
N ALA A 333 -19.83 -4.43 17.45
CA ALA A 333 -19.79 -3.21 16.65
C ALA A 333 -20.56 -3.32 15.32
N MET A 334 -20.64 -4.51 14.75
CA MET A 334 -21.43 -4.79 13.54
C MET A 334 -22.93 -4.76 13.84
N ASP A 335 -23.36 -5.40 14.94
CA ASP A 335 -24.76 -5.47 15.34
C ASP A 335 -25.32 -4.09 15.78
N ASN A 336 -24.47 -3.26 16.41
CA ASN A 336 -24.84 -1.92 16.88
C ASN A 336 -24.47 -0.80 15.88
N LEU A 337 -24.24 -1.14 14.61
CA LEU A 337 -23.80 -0.16 13.62
C LEU A 337 -24.87 0.87 13.30
N GLU A 338 -24.65 2.10 13.75
CA GLU A 338 -25.45 3.26 13.40
C GLU A 338 -24.81 4.05 12.25
N ASN A 339 -25.49 4.13 11.11
CA ASN A 339 -25.08 4.98 9.99
C ASN A 339 -25.73 6.37 10.13
N SER A 340 -25.00 7.31 10.69
CA SER A 340 -25.50 8.68 10.82
C SER A 340 -24.92 9.62 9.75
N LYS A 341 -25.71 10.62 9.33
CA LYS A 341 -25.24 11.71 8.46
C LYS A 341 -24.06 12.45 9.08
N SER A 342 -24.03 12.54 10.42
CA SER A 342 -22.93 13.16 11.17
C SER A 342 -21.62 12.41 11.01
N PHE A 343 -21.65 11.06 10.97
CA PHE A 343 -20.47 10.25 10.69
C PHE A 343 -19.91 10.53 9.30
N ALA A 344 -20.78 10.51 8.27
CA ALA A 344 -20.36 10.78 6.90
C ALA A 344 -19.72 12.16 6.72
N PHE A 345 -20.25 13.17 7.41
CA PHE A 345 -19.64 14.51 7.42
C PHE A 345 -18.25 14.51 8.09
N LYS A 346 -18.14 13.88 9.25
CA LYS A 346 -16.90 13.80 10.03
C LYS A 346 -15.79 13.08 9.26
N SER A 347 -16.11 11.91 8.68
CA SER A 347 -15.13 11.10 7.94
C SER A 347 -14.65 11.81 6.67
N LYS A 348 -15.55 12.44 5.91
CA LYS A 348 -15.19 13.24 4.72
C LYS A 348 -14.31 14.43 5.09
N ARG A 349 -14.63 15.14 6.18
CA ARG A 349 -13.79 16.24 6.69
C ARG A 349 -12.38 15.75 7.05
N TYR A 350 -12.26 14.60 7.73
CA TYR A 350 -10.97 14.00 8.02
C TYR A 350 -10.16 13.73 6.74
N ILE A 351 -10.80 13.16 5.71
CA ILE A 351 -10.15 12.91 4.42
C ILE A 351 -9.67 14.21 3.78
N GLN A 352 -10.51 15.25 3.72
CA GLN A 352 -10.15 16.54 3.14
C GLN A 352 -8.92 17.16 3.82
N MET A 353 -8.83 17.08 5.14
CA MET A 353 -7.74 17.66 5.90
C MET A 353 -6.44 16.83 5.84
N THR A 354 -6.55 15.50 5.67
CA THR A 354 -5.40 14.61 5.91
C THR A 354 -4.95 13.85 4.66
N HIS A 355 -5.86 13.44 3.80
CA HIS A 355 -5.57 12.49 2.72
C HIS A 355 -5.91 13.00 1.32
N GLU A 356 -6.71 14.03 1.17
CA GLU A 356 -7.15 14.49 -0.14
C GLU A 356 -5.99 15.00 -0.97
N LEU A 357 -5.97 14.59 -2.25
CA LEU A 357 -5.01 15.08 -3.24
C LEU A 357 -5.41 16.49 -3.68
N ASN A 358 -5.02 17.49 -2.92
CA ASN A 358 -5.28 18.89 -3.19
C ASN A 358 -3.98 19.69 -3.37
N PRO A 359 -4.03 20.94 -3.92
CA PRO A 359 -2.84 21.73 -4.19
C PRO A 359 -1.95 21.97 -2.96
N ALA A 360 -2.53 22.15 -1.76
CA ALA A 360 -1.77 22.40 -0.54
C ALA A 360 -0.95 21.14 -0.14
N ARG A 361 -1.55 19.97 -0.20
CA ARG A 361 -0.88 18.69 0.09
C ARG A 361 0.17 18.34 -0.96
N ILE A 362 -0.08 18.67 -2.22
CA ILE A 362 0.91 18.50 -3.30
C ILE A 362 2.10 19.44 -3.07
N ALA A 363 1.86 20.69 -2.67
CA ALA A 363 2.93 21.64 -2.33
C ALA A 363 3.75 21.18 -1.10
N GLU A 364 3.10 20.61 -0.08
CA GLU A 364 3.76 19.99 1.09
C GLU A 364 4.67 18.84 0.65
N LEU A 365 4.17 17.91 -0.16
CA LEU A 365 4.96 16.82 -0.72
C LEU A 365 6.17 17.34 -1.48
N ASN A 366 5.97 18.34 -2.33
CA ASN A 366 7.04 18.97 -3.10
C ASN A 366 8.10 19.56 -2.18
N THR A 367 7.70 20.28 -1.13
CA THR A 367 8.63 20.87 -0.15
C THR A 367 9.42 19.80 0.58
N ILE A 368 8.79 18.71 1.00
CA ILE A 368 9.45 17.57 1.66
C ILE A 368 10.50 16.97 0.73
N ILE A 369 10.14 16.66 -0.52
CA ILE A 369 11.02 15.98 -1.49
C ILE A 369 12.17 16.90 -1.93
N THR A 370 11.86 18.16 -2.25
CA THR A 370 12.90 19.11 -2.73
C THR A 370 13.83 19.54 -1.60
N GLY A 371 13.33 19.65 -0.38
CA GLY A 371 14.12 19.98 0.81
C GLY A 371 15.25 19.00 1.11
N VAL A 372 15.15 17.77 0.62
CA VAL A 372 16.22 16.75 0.79
C VAL A 372 17.49 17.15 0.04
N LYS A 373 17.37 17.83 -1.10
CA LYS A 373 18.54 18.27 -1.90
C LYS A 373 19.37 19.33 -1.17
N ASN A 374 18.74 20.13 -0.32
CA ASN A 374 19.37 21.24 0.38
C ASN A 374 20.01 20.84 1.73
N LYS A 375 19.81 19.61 2.19
CA LYS A 375 20.54 19.08 3.35
C LYS A 375 21.92 18.62 2.91
N GLN A 376 22.94 19.39 3.30
CA GLN A 376 24.35 19.04 3.13
C GLN A 376 24.76 17.85 4.00
#